data_a920d2e30fd0d3d6a29aaeb87f10a8cf
#
_entry.id   a920d2e30fd0d3d6a29aaeb87f10a8cf
#
_cell.length_a   1.000
_cell.length_b   1.000
_cell.length_c   1.000
_cell.angle_alpha   90.00
_cell.angle_beta   90.00
_cell.angle_gamma   90.00
#
_symmetry.space_group_name_H-M   'P 1'
#
loop_
_entity.id
_entity.type
_entity.pdbx_description
1 polymer ?
#
loop_
_entity_poly.entity_id
_entity_poly.type
_entity_poly.pdbx_seq_one_letter_code
_entity_poly.pdbx_strand_id
1 'polypeptide(L)'
;MQLLQKLRERAGLASFTRLVEDLEREASRVSETIEAFLTGSRKPLIIAYNRQGYLPASTALWHVSTVDPELNVFISDVPAVSLYGLAYREGWRILVFASNPYAGLLNIMQVARLLNHEMLTVTVKPADERVKSILDRYNPVYIDRGDELEASLVMAFAVNHALSGLYKGKLEARGARLFQHSREGFVGLVDELVERYSDPLAKILSLEDAVITSSKLMEAPSLFLNEALRRVGLKTRYEYAESVTGPGNLVLVSTSVEEYYVRELKFKYARMGLKAFELMFNTDPLEAGLYLALLSLYVDRLRIL
;
A
#
# COMPACT_ATOMS: atom_id res chain seq x y z
N MET A 1 -5.66 -20.79 18.05
CA MET A 1 -4.66 -21.88 18.00
C MET A 1 -4.39 -22.36 16.57
N GLN A 2 -5.39 -22.59 15.71
CA GLN A 2 -5.18 -23.03 14.31
C GLN A 2 -4.38 -22.03 13.45
N LEU A 3 -4.63 -20.72 13.53
CA LEU A 3 -3.90 -19.71 12.74
C LEU A 3 -2.40 -19.68 13.06
N LEU A 4 -2.05 -19.85 14.35
CA LEU A 4 -0.64 -19.86 14.78
C LEU A 4 0.12 -21.08 14.27
N GLN A 5 -0.57 -22.22 14.14
CA GLN A 5 0.01 -23.43 13.56
C GLN A 5 0.25 -23.24 12.07
N LYS A 6 -0.76 -22.73 11.33
CA LYS A 6 -0.69 -22.45 9.90
C LYS A 6 0.40 -21.44 9.53
N LEU A 7 0.68 -20.45 10.39
CA LEU A 7 1.72 -19.44 10.15
C LEU A 7 3.10 -20.05 9.86
N ARG A 8 3.38 -21.25 10.36
CA ARG A 8 4.67 -21.95 10.22
C ARG A 8 4.62 -23.15 9.28
N GLU A 9 3.50 -23.41 8.64
CA GLU A 9 3.35 -24.56 7.74
C GLU A 9 3.99 -24.29 6.38
N ARG A 10 4.98 -25.08 5.98
CA ARG A 10 5.69 -24.95 4.71
C ARG A 10 4.78 -25.06 3.48
N ALA A 11 3.74 -25.88 3.54
CA ALA A 11 2.80 -26.05 2.43
C ALA A 11 2.02 -24.76 2.14
N GLY A 12 1.58 -24.06 3.20
CA GLY A 12 0.93 -22.76 3.10
C GLY A 12 1.86 -21.71 2.51
N LEU A 13 3.13 -21.69 2.95
CA LEU A 13 4.13 -20.76 2.45
C LEU A 13 4.41 -20.96 0.96
N ALA A 14 4.57 -22.20 0.48
CA ALA A 14 4.77 -22.47 -0.93
C ALA A 14 3.58 -22.05 -1.81
N SER A 15 2.35 -22.20 -1.32
CA SER A 15 1.15 -21.70 -2.00
C SER A 15 1.13 -20.18 -2.07
N PHE A 16 1.51 -19.52 -0.97
CA PHE A 16 1.60 -18.06 -0.91
C PHE A 16 2.70 -17.51 -1.83
N THR A 17 3.86 -18.15 -1.88
CA THR A 17 4.95 -17.76 -2.80
C THR A 17 4.50 -17.76 -4.26
N ARG A 18 3.73 -18.78 -4.68
CA ARG A 18 3.13 -18.82 -6.03
C ARG A 18 2.13 -17.68 -6.25
N LEU A 19 1.32 -17.37 -5.25
CA LEU A 19 0.41 -16.22 -5.34
C LEU A 19 1.20 -14.93 -5.56
N VAL A 20 2.28 -14.69 -4.79
CA VAL A 20 3.13 -13.50 -4.94
C VAL A 20 3.75 -13.43 -6.34
N GLU A 21 4.21 -14.57 -6.89
CA GLU A 21 4.71 -14.64 -8.27
C GLU A 21 3.66 -14.19 -9.30
N ASP A 22 2.41 -14.63 -9.14
CA ASP A 22 1.31 -14.22 -10.01
C ASP A 22 0.96 -12.73 -9.86
N LEU A 23 1.00 -12.18 -8.63
CA LEU A 23 0.78 -10.76 -8.38
C LEU A 23 1.89 -9.90 -9.00
N GLU A 24 3.15 -10.32 -8.90
CA GLU A 24 4.28 -9.61 -9.51
C GLU A 24 4.25 -9.62 -11.04
N ARG A 25 3.86 -10.76 -11.63
CA ARG A 25 3.70 -10.85 -13.10
C ARG A 25 2.66 -9.85 -13.60
N GLU A 26 1.54 -9.72 -12.89
CA GLU A 26 0.52 -8.74 -13.22
C GLU A 26 1.02 -7.31 -12.98
N ALA A 27 1.71 -7.05 -11.87
CA ALA A 27 2.29 -5.77 -11.52
C ALA A 27 3.30 -5.27 -12.56
N SER A 28 4.16 -6.16 -13.08
CA SER A 28 5.13 -5.82 -14.13
C SER A 28 4.47 -5.27 -15.38
N ARG A 29 3.33 -5.85 -15.80
CA ARG A 29 2.56 -5.35 -16.96
C ARG A 29 1.96 -3.97 -16.70
N VAL A 30 1.45 -3.73 -15.48
CA VAL A 30 0.84 -2.45 -15.10
C VAL A 30 1.91 -1.36 -14.92
N SER A 31 3.09 -1.73 -14.46
CA SER A 31 4.19 -0.80 -14.19
C SER A 31 4.63 -0.04 -15.44
N GLU A 32 4.67 -0.69 -16.59
CA GLU A 32 5.04 -0.06 -17.87
C GLU A 32 4.11 1.12 -18.22
N THR A 33 2.81 0.95 -17.95
CA THR A 33 1.82 2.02 -18.22
C THR A 33 1.97 3.17 -17.21
N ILE A 34 2.24 2.86 -15.93
CA ILE A 34 2.49 3.90 -14.91
C ILE A 34 3.77 4.67 -15.23
N GLU A 35 4.85 3.96 -15.60
CA GLU A 35 6.12 4.58 -15.97
C GLU A 35 5.93 5.50 -17.18
N ALA A 36 5.28 5.02 -18.25
CA ALA A 36 4.99 5.83 -19.44
C ALA A 36 4.17 7.08 -19.11
N PHE A 37 3.16 6.96 -18.24
CA PHE A 37 2.36 8.10 -17.79
C PHE A 37 3.19 9.12 -17.02
N LEU A 38 4.13 8.69 -16.17
CA LEU A 38 4.94 9.59 -15.34
C LEU A 38 6.14 10.18 -16.09
N THR A 39 6.60 9.53 -17.15
CA THR A 39 7.78 9.95 -17.92
C THR A 39 7.56 11.29 -18.63
N GLY A 40 8.58 12.13 -18.63
CA GLY A 40 8.70 13.31 -19.48
C GLY A 40 7.83 14.52 -19.14
N SER A 41 7.04 14.46 -18.06
CA SER A 41 6.21 15.58 -17.66
C SER A 41 6.53 16.07 -16.24
N ARG A 42 6.78 17.37 -16.10
CA ARG A 42 6.95 18.06 -14.81
C ARG A 42 5.68 18.76 -14.33
N LYS A 43 4.52 18.47 -14.93
CA LYS A 43 3.25 18.98 -14.43
C LYS A 43 2.98 18.45 -13.03
N PRO A 44 2.34 19.25 -12.15
CA PRO A 44 1.92 18.79 -10.83
C PRO A 44 1.07 17.52 -10.92
N LEU A 45 1.22 16.63 -9.95
CA LEU A 45 0.58 15.32 -9.91
C LEU A 45 -0.42 15.23 -8.76
N ILE A 46 -1.66 14.88 -9.06
CA ILE A 46 -2.64 14.42 -8.08
C ILE A 46 -2.63 12.91 -8.07
N ILE A 47 -2.44 12.32 -6.89
CA ILE A 47 -2.62 10.89 -6.66
C ILE A 47 -3.95 10.71 -5.94
N ALA A 48 -4.93 10.14 -6.63
CA ALA A 48 -6.25 9.88 -6.06
C ALA A 48 -6.42 8.40 -5.72
N TYR A 49 -7.13 8.11 -4.64
CA TYR A 49 -7.35 6.72 -4.25
C TYR A 49 -8.76 6.49 -3.69
N ASN A 50 -9.20 5.23 -3.71
CA ASN A 50 -10.32 4.77 -2.92
C ASN A 50 -9.97 3.48 -2.16
N ARG A 51 -10.53 3.32 -0.97
CA ARG A 51 -10.35 2.14 -0.11
C ARG A 51 -8.89 1.69 -0.01
N GLN A 52 -8.59 0.42 -0.34
CA GLN A 52 -7.24 -0.15 -0.29
C GLN A 52 -6.29 0.42 -1.37
N GLY A 53 -6.79 1.19 -2.33
CA GLY A 53 -5.98 1.99 -3.24
C GLY A 53 -5.09 3.02 -2.53
N TYR A 54 -5.31 3.24 -1.22
CA TYR A 54 -4.44 4.09 -0.41
C TYR A 54 -3.00 3.56 -0.30
N LEU A 55 -2.81 2.23 -0.26
CA LEU A 55 -1.46 1.64 -0.23
C LEU A 55 -0.61 2.03 -1.45
N PRO A 56 -1.01 1.75 -2.70
CA PRO A 56 -0.24 2.17 -3.88
C PRO A 56 -0.12 3.69 -4.00
N ALA A 57 -1.15 4.44 -3.62
CA ALA A 57 -1.12 5.90 -3.65
C ALA A 57 -0.09 6.47 -2.67
N SER A 58 -0.02 5.94 -1.45
CA SER A 58 0.98 6.31 -0.45
C SER A 58 2.39 5.89 -0.88
N THR A 59 2.56 4.69 -1.46
CA THR A 59 3.83 4.24 -2.04
C THR A 59 4.32 5.22 -3.10
N ALA A 60 3.44 5.64 -4.02
CA ALA A 60 3.78 6.62 -5.05
C ALA A 60 4.16 7.99 -4.44
N LEU A 61 3.37 8.48 -3.49
CA LEU A 61 3.64 9.76 -2.81
C LEU A 61 5.03 9.78 -2.18
N TRP A 62 5.33 8.80 -1.32
CA TRP A 62 6.59 8.78 -0.59
C TRP A 62 7.79 8.58 -1.50
N HIS A 63 7.65 7.73 -2.53
CA HIS A 63 8.71 7.53 -3.50
C HIS A 63 9.02 8.82 -4.26
N VAL A 64 8.00 9.45 -4.87
CA VAL A 64 8.18 10.68 -5.63
C VAL A 64 8.68 11.82 -4.75
N SER A 65 8.08 12.04 -3.58
CA SER A 65 8.50 13.13 -2.66
C SER A 65 9.93 12.98 -2.17
N THR A 66 10.44 11.73 -2.06
CA THR A 66 11.81 11.46 -1.64
C THR A 66 12.80 11.67 -2.78
N VAL A 67 12.43 11.26 -4.01
CA VAL A 67 13.38 11.17 -5.13
C VAL A 67 13.32 12.38 -6.05
N ASP A 68 12.15 13.01 -6.16
CA ASP A 68 11.93 14.20 -7.01
C ASP A 68 11.17 15.30 -6.23
N PRO A 69 11.82 15.92 -5.24
CA PRO A 69 11.17 16.90 -4.35
C PRO A 69 10.71 18.17 -5.09
N GLU A 70 11.16 18.39 -6.33
CA GLU A 70 10.70 19.50 -7.17
C GLU A 70 9.32 19.22 -7.79
N LEU A 71 8.92 17.96 -7.91
CA LEU A 71 7.61 17.61 -8.43
C LEU A 71 6.54 17.86 -7.38
N ASN A 72 5.61 18.75 -7.68
CA ASN A 72 4.48 19.05 -6.80
C ASN A 72 3.48 17.90 -6.80
N VAL A 73 3.38 17.17 -5.67
CA VAL A 73 2.51 16.00 -5.54
C VAL A 73 1.47 16.22 -4.46
N PHE A 74 0.22 15.91 -4.77
CA PHE A 74 -0.90 15.96 -3.84
C PHE A 74 -1.61 14.61 -3.79
N ILE A 75 -1.94 14.13 -2.60
CA ILE A 75 -2.68 12.88 -2.39
C ILE A 75 -4.01 13.15 -1.68
N SER A 76 -5.10 12.55 -2.16
CA SER A 76 -6.39 12.54 -1.47
C SER A 76 -7.30 11.43 -1.99
N ASP A 77 -8.42 11.22 -1.30
CA ASP A 77 -9.43 10.28 -1.76
C ASP A 77 -10.15 10.79 -3.03
N VAL A 78 -10.74 9.85 -3.77
CA VAL A 78 -11.45 10.13 -5.03
C VAL A 78 -12.55 11.17 -4.87
N PRO A 79 -13.43 11.13 -3.85
CA PRO A 79 -14.43 12.16 -3.63
C PRO A 79 -13.85 13.57 -3.44
N ALA A 80 -12.85 13.71 -2.58
CA ALA A 80 -12.22 15.01 -2.33
C ALA A 80 -11.54 15.56 -3.58
N VAL A 81 -10.84 14.71 -4.34
CA VAL A 81 -10.22 15.12 -5.61
C VAL A 81 -11.27 15.54 -6.62
N SER A 82 -12.33 14.77 -6.82
CA SER A 82 -13.33 15.07 -7.85
C SER A 82 -14.16 16.31 -7.52
N LEU A 83 -14.51 16.54 -6.24
CA LEU A 83 -15.39 17.64 -5.83
C LEU A 83 -14.65 18.95 -5.56
N TYR A 84 -13.44 18.86 -4.99
CA TYR A 84 -12.71 20.04 -4.53
C TYR A 84 -11.34 20.20 -5.19
N GLY A 85 -10.67 19.07 -5.52
CA GLY A 85 -9.30 19.09 -6.04
C GLY A 85 -9.23 19.59 -7.46
N LEU A 86 -10.03 19.06 -8.38
CA LEU A 86 -9.93 19.31 -9.80
C LEU A 86 -10.56 20.64 -10.23
N ALA A 87 -11.65 21.04 -9.58
CA ALA A 87 -12.42 22.23 -9.97
C ALA A 87 -11.60 23.54 -9.96
N TYR A 88 -10.51 23.59 -9.21
CA TYR A 88 -9.69 24.80 -9.01
C TYR A 88 -8.23 24.64 -9.47
N ARG A 89 -7.92 23.58 -10.24
CA ARG A 89 -6.57 23.30 -10.72
C ARG A 89 -6.56 23.07 -12.21
N GLU A 90 -5.69 23.77 -12.92
CA GLU A 90 -5.49 23.59 -14.35
C GLU A 90 -4.13 22.93 -14.62
N GLY A 91 -4.05 22.10 -15.67
CA GLY A 91 -2.80 21.51 -16.13
C GLY A 91 -2.19 20.44 -15.23
N TRP A 92 -2.90 19.96 -14.22
CA TRP A 92 -2.45 18.87 -13.36
C TRP A 92 -2.67 17.51 -14.03
N ARG A 93 -1.82 16.55 -13.69
CA ARG A 93 -2.02 15.13 -14.04
C ARG A 93 -2.63 14.40 -12.88
N ILE A 94 -3.39 13.37 -13.17
CA ILE A 94 -4.13 12.60 -12.18
C ILE A 94 -3.78 11.13 -12.33
N LEU A 95 -3.21 10.52 -11.27
CA LEU A 95 -3.00 9.09 -11.15
C LEU A 95 -3.99 8.53 -10.13
N VAL A 96 -4.86 7.64 -10.57
CA VAL A 96 -5.94 7.09 -9.73
C VAL A 96 -5.66 5.63 -9.44
N PHE A 97 -5.68 5.25 -8.16
CA PHE A 97 -5.65 3.87 -7.69
C PHE A 97 -6.97 3.50 -7.02
N ALA A 98 -7.74 2.64 -7.65
CA ALA A 98 -9.05 2.26 -7.17
C ALA A 98 -9.14 0.75 -6.95
N SER A 99 -9.07 0.29 -5.70
CA SER A 99 -9.31 -1.12 -5.36
C SER A 99 -10.79 -1.51 -5.44
N ASN A 100 -11.66 -0.52 -5.65
CA ASN A 100 -13.09 -0.72 -5.88
C ASN A 100 -13.57 0.13 -7.06
N PRO A 101 -14.10 -0.48 -8.14
CA PRO A 101 -14.48 0.25 -9.35
C PRO A 101 -15.77 1.06 -9.21
N TYR A 102 -16.50 0.93 -8.09
CA TYR A 102 -17.80 1.59 -7.89
C TYR A 102 -17.73 2.85 -7.02
N ALA A 103 -16.73 2.98 -6.16
CA ALA A 103 -16.65 4.02 -5.15
C ALA A 103 -16.19 5.38 -5.72
N GLY A 104 -17.07 6.06 -6.44
CA GLY A 104 -16.84 7.42 -6.98
C GLY A 104 -15.91 7.47 -8.20
N LEU A 105 -15.44 6.32 -8.70
CA LEU A 105 -14.47 6.26 -9.80
C LEU A 105 -14.99 6.91 -11.09
N LEU A 106 -16.23 6.62 -11.48
CA LEU A 106 -16.83 7.23 -12.67
C LEU A 106 -16.91 8.76 -12.56
N ASN A 107 -17.19 9.26 -11.35
CA ASN A 107 -17.30 10.71 -11.11
C ASN A 107 -15.97 11.42 -11.39
N ILE A 108 -14.87 10.94 -10.81
CA ILE A 108 -13.54 11.55 -11.06
C ILE A 108 -13.14 11.47 -12.53
N MET A 109 -13.44 10.35 -13.21
CA MET A 109 -13.17 10.19 -14.65
C MET A 109 -13.95 11.21 -15.49
N GLN A 110 -15.23 11.43 -15.17
CA GLN A 110 -16.06 12.41 -15.84
C GLN A 110 -15.55 13.83 -15.61
N VAL A 111 -15.26 14.20 -14.37
CA VAL A 111 -14.76 15.54 -14.02
C VAL A 111 -13.42 15.81 -14.67
N ALA A 112 -12.48 14.85 -14.61
CA ALA A 112 -11.18 14.99 -15.25
C ALA A 112 -11.30 15.20 -16.76
N ARG A 113 -12.20 14.46 -17.42
CA ARG A 113 -12.45 14.63 -18.86
C ARG A 113 -13.07 15.98 -19.19
N LEU A 114 -14.06 16.43 -18.40
CA LEU A 114 -14.72 17.72 -18.60
C LEU A 114 -13.77 18.90 -18.45
N LEU A 115 -12.80 18.78 -17.54
CA LEU A 115 -11.79 19.81 -17.26
C LEU A 115 -10.49 19.60 -18.07
N ASN A 116 -10.48 18.64 -19.00
CA ASN A 116 -9.35 18.31 -19.85
C ASN A 116 -8.05 18.01 -19.10
N HIS A 117 -8.16 17.29 -17.96
CA HIS A 117 -7.00 16.79 -17.25
C HIS A 117 -6.48 15.50 -17.86
N GLU A 118 -5.15 15.37 -17.90
CA GLU A 118 -4.49 14.11 -18.24
C GLU A 118 -4.64 13.13 -17.07
N MET A 119 -5.19 11.95 -17.30
CA MET A 119 -5.48 10.99 -16.23
C MET A 119 -5.11 9.56 -16.62
N LEU A 120 -4.46 8.87 -15.70
CA LEU A 120 -4.31 7.42 -15.71
C LEU A 120 -5.09 6.82 -14.53
N THR A 121 -5.94 5.87 -14.82
CA THR A 121 -6.68 5.11 -13.79
C THR A 121 -6.27 3.66 -13.79
N VAL A 122 -5.85 3.16 -12.63
CA VAL A 122 -5.60 1.74 -12.36
C VAL A 122 -6.67 1.26 -11.40
N THR A 123 -7.46 0.27 -11.82
CA THR A 123 -8.61 -0.19 -11.02
C THR A 123 -8.86 -1.69 -11.19
N VAL A 124 -9.57 -2.28 -10.24
CA VAL A 124 -10.08 -3.64 -10.36
C VAL A 124 -11.09 -3.72 -11.51
N LYS A 125 -11.03 -4.80 -12.27
CA LYS A 125 -12.00 -5.07 -13.32
C LYS A 125 -13.40 -5.27 -12.72
N PRO A 126 -14.40 -4.47 -13.14
CA PRO A 126 -15.76 -4.65 -12.64
C PRO A 126 -16.34 -6.02 -13.02
N ALA A 127 -17.06 -6.64 -12.11
CA ALA A 127 -17.83 -7.85 -12.41
C ALA A 127 -19.11 -7.55 -13.23
N ASP A 128 -19.66 -6.34 -13.11
CA ASP A 128 -20.81 -5.87 -13.87
C ASP A 128 -20.35 -5.33 -15.23
N GLU A 129 -20.75 -6.00 -16.31
CA GLU A 129 -20.41 -5.63 -17.70
C GLU A 129 -20.96 -4.25 -18.10
N ARG A 130 -22.06 -3.78 -17.50
CA ARG A 130 -22.60 -2.44 -17.76
C ARG A 130 -21.64 -1.38 -17.19
N VAL A 131 -21.19 -1.57 -15.95
CA VAL A 131 -20.20 -0.68 -15.32
C VAL A 131 -18.90 -0.71 -16.10
N LYS A 132 -18.43 -1.90 -16.47
CA LYS A 132 -17.23 -2.08 -17.29
C LYS A 132 -17.34 -1.31 -18.61
N SER A 133 -18.44 -1.46 -19.36
CA SER A 133 -18.63 -0.75 -20.64
C SER A 133 -18.66 0.77 -20.52
N ILE A 134 -19.04 1.31 -19.35
CA ILE A 134 -18.98 2.74 -19.06
C ILE A 134 -17.55 3.16 -18.77
N LEU A 135 -16.81 2.42 -17.94
CA LEU A 135 -15.43 2.71 -17.59
C LEU A 135 -14.49 2.57 -18.79
N ASP A 136 -14.74 1.61 -19.68
CA ASP A 136 -13.94 1.39 -20.90
C ASP A 136 -13.83 2.64 -21.81
N ARG A 137 -14.80 3.57 -21.72
CA ARG A 137 -14.76 4.87 -22.43
C ARG A 137 -13.63 5.80 -21.95
N TYR A 138 -13.02 5.48 -20.83
CA TYR A 138 -11.93 6.25 -20.20
C TYR A 138 -10.59 5.51 -20.22
N ASN A 139 -10.52 4.35 -20.88
CA ASN A 139 -9.33 3.51 -21.03
C ASN A 139 -8.59 3.22 -19.70
N PRO A 140 -9.26 2.72 -18.66
CA PRO A 140 -8.59 2.35 -17.42
C PRO A 140 -7.70 1.13 -17.61
N VAL A 141 -6.65 1.03 -16.80
CA VAL A 141 -5.85 -0.18 -16.65
C VAL A 141 -6.54 -1.07 -15.62
N TYR A 142 -6.94 -2.26 -16.05
CA TYR A 142 -7.61 -3.21 -15.17
C TYR A 142 -6.64 -4.18 -14.49
N ILE A 143 -6.86 -4.37 -13.19
CA ILE A 143 -6.30 -5.45 -12.39
C ILE A 143 -7.33 -6.59 -12.37
N ASP A 144 -6.90 -7.78 -12.77
CA ASP A 144 -7.77 -8.97 -12.86
C ASP A 144 -7.75 -9.76 -11.55
N ARG A 145 -8.06 -9.08 -10.43
CA ARG A 145 -8.12 -9.64 -9.08
C ARG A 145 -9.43 -9.25 -8.43
N GLY A 146 -10.16 -10.26 -7.90
CA GLY A 146 -11.43 -10.02 -7.20
C GLY A 146 -11.25 -9.58 -5.75
N ASP A 147 -10.10 -9.86 -5.13
CA ASP A 147 -9.80 -9.46 -3.75
C ASP A 147 -9.14 -8.08 -3.71
N GLU A 148 -9.69 -7.16 -2.89
CA GLU A 148 -9.20 -5.78 -2.79
C GLU A 148 -7.75 -5.70 -2.24
N LEU A 149 -7.33 -6.63 -1.36
CA LEU A 149 -5.97 -6.65 -0.83
C LEU A 149 -4.98 -7.12 -1.90
N GLU A 150 -5.31 -8.19 -2.65
CA GLU A 150 -4.46 -8.62 -3.76
C GLU A 150 -4.32 -7.53 -4.81
N ALA A 151 -5.43 -6.93 -5.23
CA ALA A 151 -5.43 -5.86 -6.22
C ALA A 151 -4.60 -4.65 -5.77
N SER A 152 -4.73 -4.27 -4.50
CA SER A 152 -3.95 -3.18 -3.92
C SER A 152 -2.46 -3.49 -3.91
N LEU A 153 -2.07 -4.73 -3.59
CA LEU A 153 -0.68 -5.15 -3.59
C LEU A 153 -0.09 -5.19 -5.02
N VAL A 154 -0.86 -5.66 -6.01
CA VAL A 154 -0.46 -5.57 -7.44
C VAL A 154 -0.18 -4.12 -7.84
N MET A 155 -1.10 -3.21 -7.50
CA MET A 155 -0.92 -1.78 -7.78
C MET A 155 0.31 -1.20 -7.07
N ALA A 156 0.57 -1.58 -5.82
CA ALA A 156 1.72 -1.11 -5.05
C ALA A 156 3.05 -1.64 -5.60
N PHE A 157 3.10 -2.90 -6.00
CA PHE A 157 4.26 -3.47 -6.70
C PHE A 157 4.48 -2.78 -8.05
N ALA A 158 3.42 -2.54 -8.83
CA ALA A 158 3.50 -1.84 -10.10
C ALA A 158 4.07 -0.42 -9.95
N VAL A 159 3.62 0.31 -8.91
CA VAL A 159 4.16 1.63 -8.57
C VAL A 159 5.64 1.55 -8.20
N ASN A 160 6.02 0.58 -7.37
CA ASN A 160 7.42 0.40 -6.97
C ASN A 160 8.32 0.09 -8.18
N HIS A 161 7.90 -0.81 -9.06
CA HIS A 161 8.63 -1.12 -10.29
C HIS A 161 8.78 0.09 -11.22
N ALA A 162 7.68 0.81 -11.48
CA ALA A 162 7.66 1.99 -12.34
C ALA A 162 8.58 3.10 -11.80
N LEU A 163 8.45 3.45 -10.52
CA LEU A 163 9.20 4.56 -9.94
C LEU A 163 10.67 4.21 -9.71
N SER A 164 10.99 2.98 -9.28
CA SER A 164 12.36 2.52 -9.17
C SER A 164 13.07 2.50 -10.53
N GLY A 165 12.36 2.15 -11.60
CA GLY A 165 12.85 2.22 -12.98
C GLY A 165 13.08 3.67 -13.43
N LEU A 166 12.07 4.51 -13.28
CA LEU A 166 12.09 5.92 -13.70
C LEU A 166 13.20 6.72 -13.00
N TYR A 167 13.42 6.44 -11.71
CA TYR A 167 14.35 7.20 -10.87
C TYR A 167 15.65 6.48 -10.53
N LYS A 168 15.99 5.40 -11.24
CA LYS A 168 17.21 4.60 -10.97
C LYS A 168 18.51 5.41 -10.92
N GLY A 169 18.58 6.51 -11.64
CA GLY A 169 19.73 7.43 -11.66
C GLY A 169 19.69 8.52 -10.59
N LYS A 170 18.65 8.58 -9.80
CA LYS A 170 18.50 9.49 -8.66
C LYS A 170 18.93 8.79 -7.36
N LEU A 171 19.31 9.53 -6.33
CA LEU A 171 19.75 8.99 -5.03
C LEU A 171 21.00 8.11 -5.11
N GLU A 172 21.82 8.24 -6.15
CA GLU A 172 23.10 7.51 -6.29
C GLU A 172 22.99 5.99 -6.00
N ALA A 173 23.81 5.47 -5.07
CA ALA A 173 23.82 4.05 -4.70
C ALA A 173 22.48 3.54 -4.13
N ARG A 174 21.71 4.41 -3.44
CA ARG A 174 20.39 4.05 -2.90
C ARG A 174 19.39 3.82 -4.03
N GLY A 175 19.36 4.70 -5.03
CA GLY A 175 18.46 4.54 -6.18
C GLY A 175 18.79 3.30 -7.01
N ALA A 176 20.07 3.01 -7.21
CA ALA A 176 20.53 1.80 -7.90
C ALA A 176 20.10 0.52 -7.15
N ARG A 177 20.19 0.52 -5.80
CA ARG A 177 19.76 -0.60 -4.96
C ARG A 177 18.25 -0.80 -5.02
N LEU A 178 17.45 0.26 -4.87
CA LEU A 178 15.98 0.19 -4.99
C LEU A 178 15.56 -0.36 -6.36
N PHE A 179 16.23 0.07 -7.43
CA PHE A 179 15.99 -0.47 -8.76
C PHE A 179 16.37 -1.95 -8.87
N GLN A 180 17.51 -2.35 -8.32
CA GLN A 180 17.92 -3.76 -8.31
C GLN A 180 16.91 -4.63 -7.55
N HIS A 181 16.51 -4.24 -6.34
CA HIS A 181 15.52 -4.97 -5.54
C HIS A 181 14.16 -5.06 -6.26
N SER A 182 13.73 -3.98 -6.92
CA SER A 182 12.48 -4.03 -7.71
C SER A 182 12.57 -4.99 -8.90
N ARG A 183 13.76 -5.22 -9.46
CA ARG A 183 14.00 -6.17 -10.55
C ARG A 183 14.11 -7.61 -10.07
N GLU A 184 14.66 -7.84 -8.89
CA GLU A 184 14.74 -9.16 -8.24
C GLU A 184 13.36 -9.61 -7.77
N GLY A 185 12.46 -8.64 -7.48
CA GLY A 185 11.09 -8.88 -7.03
C GLY A 185 10.99 -9.31 -5.57
N PHE A 186 9.75 -9.54 -5.14
CA PHE A 186 9.44 -9.90 -3.75
C PHE A 186 9.33 -11.41 -3.53
N VAL A 187 9.21 -12.21 -4.60
CA VAL A 187 9.06 -13.68 -4.53
C VAL A 187 10.18 -14.31 -3.71
N GLY A 188 11.42 -13.93 -3.99
CA GLY A 188 12.61 -14.45 -3.29
C GLY A 188 12.70 -14.03 -1.81
N LEU A 189 11.96 -12.98 -1.41
CA LEU A 189 11.96 -12.45 -0.04
C LEU A 189 10.87 -13.06 0.85
N VAL A 190 9.88 -13.76 0.27
CA VAL A 190 8.72 -14.27 1.03
C VAL A 190 9.15 -15.14 2.21
N ASP A 191 10.00 -16.12 1.97
CA ASP A 191 10.44 -17.06 3.00
C ASP A 191 11.19 -16.35 4.12
N GLU A 192 12.13 -15.46 3.77
CA GLU A 192 12.91 -14.68 4.74
C GLU A 192 12.01 -13.74 5.57
N LEU A 193 11.06 -13.06 4.93
CA LEU A 193 10.15 -12.16 5.61
C LEU A 193 9.25 -12.92 6.58
N VAL A 194 8.67 -14.03 6.15
CA VAL A 194 7.79 -14.84 7.00
C VAL A 194 8.58 -15.43 8.16
N GLU A 195 9.79 -15.95 7.94
CA GLU A 195 10.64 -16.48 9.01
C GLU A 195 10.99 -15.39 10.03
N ARG A 196 11.48 -14.24 9.56
CA ARG A 196 11.90 -13.11 10.41
C ARG A 196 10.77 -12.53 11.24
N TYR A 197 9.57 -12.43 10.68
CA TYR A 197 8.42 -11.77 11.33
C TYR A 197 7.40 -12.75 11.90
N SER A 198 7.62 -14.07 11.86
CA SER A 198 6.70 -15.09 12.37
C SER A 198 6.38 -14.90 13.87
N ASP A 199 7.39 -14.65 14.70
CA ASP A 199 7.19 -14.45 16.15
C ASP A 199 6.46 -13.15 16.48
N PRO A 200 6.80 -11.97 15.91
CA PRO A 200 5.99 -10.76 16.03
C PRO A 200 4.55 -10.96 15.58
N LEU A 201 4.33 -11.58 14.41
CA LEU A 201 2.99 -11.86 13.90
C LEU A 201 2.21 -12.83 14.80
N ALA A 202 2.86 -13.88 15.31
CA ALA A 202 2.24 -14.82 16.25
C ALA A 202 1.76 -14.11 17.52
N LYS A 203 2.55 -13.18 18.06
CA LYS A 203 2.14 -12.37 19.22
C LYS A 203 0.91 -11.52 18.87
N ILE A 204 0.89 -10.84 17.72
CA ILE A 204 -0.25 -10.04 17.28
C ILE A 204 -1.50 -10.94 17.12
N LEU A 205 -1.37 -12.09 16.46
CA LEU A 205 -2.48 -13.03 16.24
C LEU A 205 -2.99 -13.69 17.52
N SER A 206 -2.21 -13.66 18.62
CA SER A 206 -2.65 -14.13 19.93
C SER A 206 -3.47 -13.11 20.74
N LEU A 207 -3.56 -11.87 20.27
CA LEU A 207 -4.35 -10.84 20.92
C LEU A 207 -5.83 -11.01 20.58
N GLU A 208 -6.71 -10.70 21.54
CA GLU A 208 -8.17 -10.67 21.30
C GLU A 208 -8.57 -9.36 20.61
N ASP A 209 -7.92 -8.28 21.02
CA ASP A 209 -8.08 -6.95 20.46
C ASP A 209 -6.73 -6.23 20.35
N ALA A 210 -6.62 -5.31 19.43
CA ALA A 210 -5.44 -4.46 19.31
C ALA A 210 -5.75 -3.11 18.63
N VAL A 211 -5.07 -2.08 19.10
CA VAL A 211 -4.93 -0.82 18.38
C VAL A 211 -3.66 -0.89 17.54
N ILE A 212 -3.78 -0.65 16.24
CA ILE A 212 -2.65 -0.54 15.34
C ILE A 212 -2.33 0.93 15.16
N THR A 213 -1.08 1.29 15.30
CA THR A 213 -0.61 2.66 15.10
C THR A 213 0.75 2.66 14.41
N SER A 214 1.08 3.76 13.76
CA SER A 214 2.33 3.87 13.02
C SER A 214 2.76 5.32 12.84
N SER A 215 3.97 5.51 12.33
CA SER A 215 4.36 6.77 11.71
C SER A 215 3.52 7.08 10.46
N LYS A 216 3.62 8.31 9.97
CA LYS A 216 2.91 8.74 8.76
C LYS A 216 3.35 7.97 7.50
N LEU A 217 4.62 7.60 7.43
CA LEU A 217 5.18 6.78 6.35
C LEU A 217 4.51 5.40 6.29
N MET A 218 4.30 4.78 7.46
CA MET A 218 3.76 3.44 7.59
C MET A 218 2.23 3.41 7.75
N GLU A 219 1.53 4.55 7.61
CA GLU A 219 0.07 4.64 7.79
C GLU A 219 -0.69 3.72 6.84
N ALA A 220 -0.48 3.87 5.53
CA ALA A 220 -1.22 3.07 4.54
C ALA A 220 -0.95 1.55 4.67
N PRO A 221 0.31 1.09 4.83
CA PRO A 221 0.60 -0.32 5.11
C PRO A 221 0.00 -0.81 6.43
N SER A 222 -0.10 0.03 7.46
CA SER A 222 -0.70 -0.32 8.74
C SER A 222 -2.22 -0.43 8.67
N LEU A 223 -2.87 0.41 7.86
CA LEU A 223 -4.29 0.27 7.53
C LEU A 223 -4.56 -1.03 6.74
N PHE A 224 -3.65 -1.40 5.86
CA PHE A 224 -3.71 -2.66 5.12
C PHE A 224 -3.56 -3.87 6.09
N LEU A 225 -2.62 -3.81 7.04
CA LEU A 225 -2.49 -4.81 8.11
C LEU A 225 -3.76 -4.89 8.95
N ASN A 226 -4.32 -3.74 9.35
CA ASN A 226 -5.55 -3.69 10.14
C ASN A 226 -6.70 -4.41 9.42
N GLU A 227 -6.85 -4.22 8.11
CA GLU A 227 -7.88 -4.92 7.34
C GLU A 227 -7.61 -6.43 7.27
N ALA A 228 -6.37 -6.86 7.03
CA ALA A 228 -5.99 -8.27 7.02
C ALA A 228 -6.28 -8.95 8.36
N LEU A 229 -5.94 -8.31 9.49
CA LEU A 229 -6.20 -8.81 10.83
C LEU A 229 -7.71 -8.90 11.13
N ARG A 230 -8.50 -7.93 10.71
CA ARG A 230 -9.97 -7.98 10.84
C ARG A 230 -10.58 -9.15 10.05
N ARG A 231 -10.07 -9.42 8.86
CA ARG A 231 -10.53 -10.53 8.02
C ARG A 231 -10.24 -11.91 8.65
N VAL A 232 -9.19 -12.05 9.44
CA VAL A 232 -8.90 -13.28 10.21
C VAL A 232 -9.60 -13.32 11.57
N GLY A 233 -10.47 -12.35 11.84
CA GLY A 233 -11.35 -12.34 13.02
C GLY A 233 -10.83 -11.60 14.24
N LEU A 234 -9.67 -10.90 14.16
CA LEU A 234 -9.21 -10.08 15.27
C LEU A 234 -10.03 -8.77 15.33
N LYS A 235 -10.29 -8.31 16.55
CA LYS A 235 -10.90 -7.01 16.80
C LYS A 235 -9.81 -5.95 16.79
N THR A 236 -9.55 -5.37 15.62
CA THR A 236 -8.51 -4.34 15.47
C THR A 236 -9.08 -3.04 14.94
N ARG A 237 -8.42 -1.92 15.29
CA ARG A 237 -8.65 -0.60 14.75
C ARG A 237 -7.32 0.13 14.57
N TYR A 238 -7.29 1.04 13.61
CA TYR A 238 -6.14 1.93 13.43
C TYR A 238 -6.40 3.26 14.15
N GLU A 239 -5.41 3.78 14.87
CA GLU A 239 -5.41 5.12 15.46
C GLU A 239 -4.09 5.83 15.12
N TYR A 240 -4.17 7.13 14.87
CA TYR A 240 -2.97 7.94 14.68
C TYR A 240 -2.12 7.98 15.96
N ALA A 241 -0.79 7.95 15.82
CA ALA A 241 0.13 7.84 16.94
C ALA A 241 -0.05 8.92 18.02
N GLU A 242 -0.43 10.12 17.60
CA GLU A 242 -0.70 11.22 18.53
C GLU A 242 -2.04 11.10 19.24
N SER A 243 -2.99 10.37 18.66
CA SER A 243 -4.40 10.28 19.10
C SER A 243 -4.71 9.01 19.87
N VAL A 244 -3.77 8.08 20.00
CA VAL A 244 -3.99 6.84 20.74
C VAL A 244 -4.43 7.14 22.16
N THR A 245 -5.61 6.59 22.53
CA THR A 245 -6.24 6.77 23.83
C THR A 245 -6.79 5.45 24.35
N GLY A 246 -6.87 5.32 25.66
CA GLY A 246 -7.51 4.19 26.33
C GLY A 246 -6.59 2.99 26.60
N PRO A 247 -7.03 2.07 27.45
CA PRO A 247 -6.31 0.83 27.74
C PRO A 247 -6.38 -0.15 26.58
N GLY A 248 -5.38 -1.02 26.45
CA GLY A 248 -5.41 -2.10 25.47
C GLY A 248 -4.02 -2.49 24.96
N ASN A 249 -4.03 -3.46 24.05
CA ASN A 249 -2.83 -3.88 23.35
C ASN A 249 -2.57 -2.94 22.17
N LEU A 250 -1.36 -2.45 22.07
CA LEU A 250 -0.95 -1.54 21.01
C LEU A 250 0.08 -2.22 20.12
N VAL A 251 -0.15 -2.22 18.82
CA VAL A 251 0.84 -2.63 17.81
C VAL A 251 1.40 -1.37 17.16
N LEU A 252 2.66 -1.06 17.47
CA LEU A 252 3.37 0.08 16.91
C LEU A 252 4.20 -0.38 15.72
N VAL A 253 3.81 0.04 14.53
CA VAL A 253 4.50 -0.26 13.27
C VAL A 253 5.46 0.87 12.91
N SER A 254 6.69 0.52 12.59
CA SER A 254 7.75 1.51 12.32
C SER A 254 8.87 0.96 11.44
N THR A 255 9.74 1.85 11.01
CA THR A 255 11.02 1.51 10.39
C THR A 255 12.18 1.85 11.32
N SER A 256 13.34 1.23 11.10
CA SER A 256 14.54 1.48 11.91
C SER A 256 15.04 2.93 11.85
N VAL A 257 14.75 3.65 10.77
CA VAL A 257 15.14 5.06 10.65
C VAL A 257 14.32 5.99 11.55
N GLU A 258 13.19 5.51 12.07
CA GLU A 258 12.28 6.26 12.95
C GLU A 258 12.53 6.00 14.44
N GLU A 259 13.63 5.35 14.79
CA GLU A 259 13.91 4.85 16.14
C GLU A 259 13.71 5.91 17.25
N TYR A 260 14.15 7.15 17.03
CA TYR A 260 13.99 8.22 18.01
C TYR A 260 12.52 8.58 18.24
N TYR A 261 11.76 8.77 17.17
CA TYR A 261 10.32 9.03 17.24
C TYR A 261 9.57 7.89 17.92
N VAL A 262 9.92 6.65 17.59
CA VAL A 262 9.35 5.44 18.20
C VAL A 262 9.62 5.37 19.69
N ARG A 263 10.83 5.74 20.14
CA ARG A 263 11.17 5.80 21.58
C ARG A 263 10.31 6.84 22.33
N GLU A 264 10.07 8.00 21.75
CA GLU A 264 9.18 9.02 22.33
C GLU A 264 7.75 8.49 22.47
N LEU A 265 7.22 7.87 21.41
CA LEU A 265 5.89 7.26 21.44
C LEU A 265 5.79 6.15 22.49
N LYS A 266 6.76 5.26 22.57
CA LYS A 266 6.79 4.17 23.58
C LYS A 266 6.81 4.73 24.99
N PHE A 267 7.56 5.80 25.23
CA PHE A 267 7.55 6.48 26.53
C PHE A 267 6.18 7.10 26.84
N LYS A 268 5.56 7.78 25.88
CA LYS A 268 4.19 8.32 26.00
C LYS A 268 3.21 7.20 26.36
N TYR A 269 3.22 6.11 25.62
CA TYR A 269 2.29 4.99 25.82
C TYR A 269 2.50 4.27 27.16
N ALA A 270 3.76 4.08 27.57
CA ALA A 270 4.06 3.49 28.87
C ALA A 270 3.50 4.34 30.02
N ARG A 271 3.57 5.68 29.93
CA ARG A 271 2.95 6.60 30.92
C ARG A 271 1.43 6.51 30.94
N MET A 272 0.79 6.08 29.85
CA MET A 272 -0.65 5.85 29.75
C MET A 272 -1.06 4.42 30.18
N GLY A 273 -0.10 3.59 30.60
CA GLY A 273 -0.33 2.21 31.00
C GLY A 273 -0.57 1.25 29.82
N LEU A 274 -0.26 1.66 28.58
CA LEU A 274 -0.41 0.84 27.39
C LEU A 274 0.79 -0.10 27.19
N LYS A 275 0.52 -1.34 26.78
CA LYS A 275 1.56 -2.30 26.37
C LYS A 275 1.74 -2.20 24.85
N ALA A 276 2.84 -1.60 24.41
CA ALA A 276 3.17 -1.49 23.00
C ALA A 276 4.00 -2.70 22.53
N PHE A 277 3.49 -3.41 21.52
CA PHE A 277 4.23 -4.39 20.74
C PHE A 277 4.78 -3.68 19.51
N GLU A 278 6.09 -3.75 19.32
CA GLU A 278 6.74 -3.13 18.17
C GLU A 278 6.84 -4.12 17.01
N LEU A 279 6.41 -3.69 15.83
CA LEU A 279 6.65 -4.35 14.55
C LEU A 279 7.54 -3.43 13.72
N MET A 280 8.86 -3.62 13.84
CA MET A 280 9.86 -2.74 13.24
C MET A 280 10.49 -3.39 12.00
N PHE A 281 10.56 -2.65 10.90
CA PHE A 281 11.19 -3.05 9.65
C PHE A 281 12.57 -2.42 9.51
N ASN A 282 13.59 -3.28 9.42
CA ASN A 282 14.97 -2.84 9.17
C ASN A 282 15.31 -2.99 7.68
N THR A 283 14.73 -2.11 6.87
CA THR A 283 14.96 -2.03 5.42
C THR A 283 14.83 -0.57 4.97
N ASP A 284 15.01 -0.31 3.67
CA ASP A 284 14.75 1.02 3.13
C ASP A 284 13.29 1.44 3.40
N PRO A 285 13.05 2.65 3.93
CA PRO A 285 11.70 3.11 4.23
C PRO A 285 10.71 3.05 3.06
N LEU A 286 11.19 3.18 1.81
CA LEU A 286 10.35 3.09 0.62
C LEU A 286 9.90 1.64 0.32
N GLU A 287 10.63 0.63 0.83
CA GLU A 287 10.29 -0.79 0.68
C GLU A 287 9.56 -1.36 1.90
N ALA A 288 9.77 -0.78 3.08
CA ALA A 288 9.21 -1.27 4.35
C ALA A 288 7.68 -1.44 4.30
N GLY A 289 6.99 -0.49 3.65
CA GLY A 289 5.54 -0.54 3.47
C GLY A 289 5.08 -1.73 2.63
N LEU A 290 5.84 -2.10 1.60
CA LEU A 290 5.56 -3.26 0.76
C LEU A 290 5.81 -4.57 1.50
N TYR A 291 6.85 -4.65 2.32
CA TYR A 291 7.12 -5.81 3.16
C TYR A 291 6.00 -6.05 4.17
N LEU A 292 5.52 -4.97 4.82
CA LEU A 292 4.38 -5.09 5.72
C LEU A 292 3.11 -5.51 4.99
N ALA A 293 2.84 -4.96 3.80
CA ALA A 293 1.67 -5.32 3.01
C ALA A 293 1.73 -6.79 2.56
N LEU A 294 2.91 -7.29 2.16
CA LEU A 294 3.12 -8.68 1.81
C LEU A 294 2.84 -9.62 3.00
N LEU A 295 3.40 -9.32 4.18
CA LEU A 295 3.13 -10.06 5.40
C LEU A 295 1.65 -9.99 5.81
N SER A 296 1.00 -8.86 5.61
CA SER A 296 -0.42 -8.68 5.89
C SER A 296 -1.29 -9.54 4.98
N LEU A 297 -0.96 -9.62 3.69
CA LEU A 297 -1.64 -10.52 2.76
C LEU A 297 -1.40 -11.99 3.13
N TYR A 298 -0.19 -12.35 3.57
CA TYR A 298 0.08 -13.69 4.08
C TYR A 298 -0.83 -14.04 5.27
N VAL A 299 -0.95 -13.13 6.24
CA VAL A 299 -1.86 -13.30 7.38
C VAL A 299 -3.31 -13.48 6.91
N ASP A 300 -3.80 -12.67 5.97
CA ASP A 300 -5.14 -12.82 5.41
C ASP A 300 -5.35 -14.22 4.81
N ARG A 301 -4.33 -14.75 4.12
CA ARG A 301 -4.39 -16.08 3.47
C ARG A 301 -4.40 -17.25 4.45
N LEU A 302 -3.94 -17.10 5.69
CA LEU A 302 -4.03 -18.15 6.71
C LEU A 302 -5.47 -18.63 6.98
N ARG A 303 -6.49 -17.88 6.57
CA ARG A 303 -7.89 -18.31 6.62
C ARG A 303 -8.19 -19.48 5.67
N ILE A 304 -7.53 -19.49 4.52
CA ILE A 304 -7.83 -20.36 3.39
C ILE A 304 -6.84 -21.53 3.34
N LEU A 305 -5.60 -21.27 3.76
CA LEU A 305 -4.57 -22.29 3.91
C LEU A 305 -4.86 -23.18 5.12
#